data_1b25ba846891fb4a08adc8d1d371c7ee
#
_entry.id   1b25ba846891fb4a08adc8d1d371c7ee
#
_cell.length_a   1.000
_cell.length_b   1.000
_cell.length_c   1.000
_cell.angle_alpha   90.00
_cell.angle_beta   90.00
_cell.angle_gamma   90.00
#
_symmetry.space_group_name_H-M   'P 1'
#
loop_
_entity.id
_entity.type
_entity.pdbx_description
1 polymer ?
#
loop_
_entity_poly.entity_id
_entity_poly.type
_entity_poly.pdbx_seq_one_letter_code
_entity_poly.pdbx_strand_id
1 'polypeptide(L)'
;MTQRTDTHPPTQPQMAPGLFFQQVAELFDYVPQMGEDIASRPRHGMHCLEFLRHLQAGPTPEESATLLAYSLQPRHALWWGHECLQASPDLVTDQDRVMLALIAAWVAEPDEDHRYAALDAGMAEPVRSPGGWLALAAGWSGGSMSGPGLPAVPPPRYLMGRALNAGVHSALARVPQDRRRRMLDHYVSIGEVLAKSG
;
A
#
# COMPACT_ATOMS: atom_id res chain seq x y z
N MET A 1 -6.81 25.75 -50.48
CA MET A 1 -7.25 25.88 -49.07
C MET A 1 -7.03 24.54 -48.37
N THR A 2 -5.88 24.39 -47.74
CA THR A 2 -5.47 23.14 -47.11
C THR A 2 -5.73 23.28 -45.61
N GLN A 3 -6.73 22.52 -45.08
CA GLN A 3 -7.01 22.49 -43.64
C GLN A 3 -5.89 21.68 -42.95
N ARG A 4 -5.16 22.31 -42.06
CA ARG A 4 -4.29 21.68 -41.10
C ARG A 4 -5.18 21.08 -40.02
N THR A 5 -5.20 19.74 -39.95
CA THR A 5 -5.71 19.01 -38.78
C THR A 5 -4.69 19.11 -37.65
N ASP A 6 -4.99 19.96 -36.67
CA ASP A 6 -4.25 19.98 -35.39
C ASP A 6 -4.51 18.67 -34.67
N THR A 7 -3.58 17.75 -34.80
CA THR A 7 -3.55 16.51 -33.99
C THR A 7 -2.97 16.89 -32.61
N HIS A 8 -3.85 17.13 -31.65
CA HIS A 8 -3.46 17.25 -30.26
C HIS A 8 -2.92 15.87 -29.80
N PRO A 9 -1.71 15.81 -29.18
CA PRO A 9 -1.23 14.54 -28.60
C PRO A 9 -2.21 14.11 -27.51
N PRO A 10 -2.44 12.79 -27.33
CA PRO A 10 -3.32 12.30 -26.29
C PRO A 10 -2.80 12.78 -24.93
N THR A 11 -3.65 13.47 -24.20
CA THR A 11 -3.39 13.89 -22.82
C THR A 11 -3.09 12.64 -22.01
N GLN A 12 -1.86 12.52 -21.50
CA GLN A 12 -1.51 11.44 -20.57
C GLN A 12 -2.48 11.52 -19.39
N PRO A 13 -3.06 10.39 -18.94
CA PRO A 13 -3.92 10.41 -17.78
C PRO A 13 -3.13 10.98 -16.59
N GLN A 14 -3.58 12.12 -16.06
CA GLN A 14 -3.01 12.71 -14.85
C GLN A 14 -3.11 11.65 -13.76
N MET A 15 -1.95 11.11 -13.33
CA MET A 15 -1.92 10.19 -12.20
C MET A 15 -2.39 10.96 -10.96
N ALA A 16 -3.31 10.35 -10.22
CA ALA A 16 -3.72 10.89 -8.92
C ALA A 16 -2.49 11.04 -8.00
N PRO A 17 -2.45 12.03 -7.10
CA PRO A 17 -1.33 12.19 -6.17
C PRO A 17 -1.06 10.89 -5.42
N GLY A 18 0.22 10.54 -5.23
CA GLY A 18 0.61 9.29 -4.57
C GLY A 18 0.22 9.20 -3.09
N LEU A 19 0.06 10.36 -2.43
CA LEU A 19 -0.35 10.47 -1.02
C LEU A 19 -1.82 10.87 -0.87
N PHE A 20 -2.50 10.35 0.17
CA PHE A 20 -3.82 10.82 0.59
C PHE A 20 -3.79 12.27 1.07
N PHE A 21 -2.80 12.60 1.90
CA PHE A 21 -2.62 13.93 2.51
C PHE A 21 -1.16 14.35 2.44
N GLN A 22 -0.92 15.65 2.26
CA GLN A 22 0.42 16.21 2.31
C GLN A 22 0.88 16.41 3.76
N GLN A 23 -0.04 16.82 4.65
CA GLN A 23 0.22 17.03 6.07
C GLN A 23 -0.05 15.75 6.85
N VAL A 24 0.92 15.31 7.63
CA VAL A 24 0.78 14.06 8.40
C VAL A 24 -0.30 14.15 9.49
N ALA A 25 -0.56 15.33 10.01
CA ALA A 25 -1.63 15.54 11.00
C ALA A 25 -3.01 15.20 10.42
N GLU A 26 -3.29 15.59 9.17
CA GLU A 26 -4.54 15.26 8.47
C GLU A 26 -4.72 13.74 8.32
N LEU A 27 -3.63 13.01 8.10
CA LEU A 27 -3.66 11.55 8.03
C LEU A 27 -3.99 10.93 9.38
N PHE A 28 -3.40 11.42 10.48
CA PHE A 28 -3.74 10.95 11.84
C PHE A 28 -5.19 11.27 12.23
N ASP A 29 -5.72 12.42 11.80
CA ASP A 29 -7.12 12.78 12.02
C ASP A 29 -8.07 11.90 11.18
N TYR A 30 -7.66 11.55 9.96
CA TYR A 30 -8.44 10.70 9.05
C TYR A 30 -8.47 9.23 9.48
N VAL A 31 -7.34 8.72 10.02
CA VAL A 31 -7.18 7.34 10.51
C VAL A 31 -6.55 7.36 11.92
N PRO A 32 -7.32 7.71 12.98
CA PRO A 32 -6.79 7.78 14.35
C PRO A 32 -6.15 6.48 14.85
N GLN A 33 -6.65 5.32 14.37
CA GLN A 33 -6.13 3.99 14.72
C GLN A 33 -4.68 3.78 14.30
N MET A 34 -4.16 4.55 13.32
CA MET A 34 -2.75 4.55 12.97
C MET A 34 -1.85 4.90 14.16
N GLY A 35 -2.37 5.68 15.12
CA GLY A 35 -1.67 6.02 16.36
C GLY A 35 -1.42 4.83 17.30
N GLU A 36 -2.06 3.68 17.07
CA GLU A 36 -1.77 2.42 17.76
C GLU A 36 -0.57 1.69 17.15
N ASP A 37 -0.34 1.91 15.84
CA ASP A 37 0.68 1.24 15.05
C ASP A 37 1.97 2.08 14.90
N ILE A 38 1.91 3.42 15.10
CA ILE A 38 3.04 4.36 15.11
C ILE A 38 3.10 5.05 16.46
N ALA A 39 4.14 4.77 17.25
CA ALA A 39 4.35 5.40 18.57
C ALA A 39 4.89 6.82 18.45
N SER A 40 5.71 7.09 17.44
CA SER A 40 6.27 8.41 17.16
C SER A 40 5.17 9.42 16.80
N ARG A 41 5.34 10.67 17.22
CA ARG A 41 4.36 11.74 16.94
C ARG A 41 4.98 12.83 16.07
N PRO A 42 4.28 13.27 15.00
CA PRO A 42 4.76 14.35 14.16
C PRO A 42 4.73 15.71 14.88
N ARG A 43 5.61 16.61 14.50
CA ARG A 43 5.50 18.02 14.86
C ARG A 43 4.36 18.68 14.10
N HIS A 44 3.79 19.73 14.66
CA HIS A 44 2.74 20.52 13.99
C HIS A 44 3.23 21.01 12.62
N GLY A 45 2.37 20.88 11.60
CA GLY A 45 2.67 21.31 10.22
C GLY A 45 3.69 20.45 9.47
N MET A 46 4.08 19.29 10.02
CA MET A 46 5.05 18.40 9.37
C MET A 46 4.46 17.72 8.13
N HIS A 47 5.18 17.76 7.02
CA HIS A 47 4.82 17.05 5.79
C HIS A 47 5.04 15.53 5.93
N CYS A 48 4.19 14.70 5.28
CA CYS A 48 4.30 13.25 5.34
C CYS A 48 5.70 12.73 4.96
N LEU A 49 6.33 13.26 3.91
CA LEU A 49 7.68 12.84 3.50
C LEU A 49 8.78 13.31 4.47
N GLU A 50 8.58 14.41 5.18
CA GLU A 50 9.49 14.84 6.24
C GLU A 50 9.38 13.90 7.45
N PHE A 51 8.15 13.53 7.83
CA PHE A 51 7.92 12.58 8.91
C PHE A 51 8.44 11.19 8.57
N LEU A 52 8.28 10.74 7.31
CA LEU A 52 8.86 9.49 6.81
C LEU A 52 10.37 9.42 7.08
N ARG A 53 11.11 10.47 6.72
CA ARG A 53 12.57 10.53 6.95
C ARG A 53 12.91 10.60 8.43
N HIS A 54 12.10 11.30 9.23
CA HIS A 54 12.26 11.35 10.67
C HIS A 54 12.10 9.97 11.31
N LEU A 55 11.09 9.19 10.91
CA LEU A 55 10.88 7.82 11.38
C LEU A 55 12.04 6.90 10.94
N GLN A 56 12.45 6.98 9.68
CA GLN A 56 13.56 6.17 9.14
C GLN A 56 14.88 6.39 9.88
N ALA A 57 15.13 7.62 10.34
CA ALA A 57 16.32 7.97 11.14
C ALA A 57 16.15 7.73 12.64
N GLY A 58 14.95 7.38 13.08
CA GLY A 58 14.57 7.21 14.49
C GLY A 58 14.97 5.84 15.08
N PRO A 59 14.60 5.62 16.35
CA PRO A 59 14.90 4.36 17.06
C PRO A 59 14.06 3.17 16.56
N THR A 60 12.91 3.41 15.95
CA THR A 60 11.99 2.41 15.39
C THR A 60 11.76 2.69 13.91
N PRO A 61 12.77 2.43 13.04
CA PRO A 61 12.70 2.77 11.63
C PRO A 61 11.61 2.01 10.87
N GLU A 62 11.11 0.92 11.41
CA GLU A 62 9.98 0.13 10.91
C GLU A 62 8.70 0.97 10.81
N GLU A 63 8.51 1.96 11.68
CA GLU A 63 7.38 2.89 11.61
C GLU A 63 7.34 3.68 10.28
N SER A 64 8.47 3.80 9.57
CA SER A 64 8.50 4.43 8.24
C SER A 64 7.73 3.62 7.20
N ALA A 65 7.83 2.29 7.22
CA ALA A 65 7.03 1.41 6.36
C ALA A 65 5.55 1.44 6.78
N THR A 66 5.28 1.48 8.09
CA THR A 66 3.92 1.64 8.63
C THR A 66 3.28 2.95 8.12
N LEU A 67 4.00 4.07 8.17
CA LEU A 67 3.51 5.35 7.64
C LEU A 67 3.14 5.24 6.15
N LEU A 68 3.98 4.62 5.32
CA LEU A 68 3.71 4.43 3.89
C LEU A 68 2.45 3.59 3.66
N ALA A 69 2.23 2.54 4.45
CA ALA A 69 1.04 1.69 4.35
C ALA A 69 -0.27 2.47 4.56
N TYR A 70 -0.25 3.54 5.35
CA TYR A 70 -1.42 4.37 5.63
C TYR A 70 -1.50 5.64 4.77
N SER A 71 -0.37 6.16 4.30
CA SER A 71 -0.32 7.46 3.61
C SER A 71 -0.47 7.38 2.10
N LEU A 72 -0.10 6.25 1.48
CA LEU A 72 -0.21 6.09 0.03
C LEU A 72 -1.67 5.86 -0.39
N GLN A 73 -2.05 6.42 -1.54
CA GLN A 73 -3.33 6.11 -2.20
C GLN A 73 -3.43 4.60 -2.49
N PRO A 74 -4.63 3.99 -2.46
CA PRO A 74 -4.80 2.53 -2.49
C PRO A 74 -4.02 1.82 -3.60
N ARG A 75 -4.07 2.34 -4.82
CA ARG A 75 -3.37 1.75 -5.97
C ARG A 75 -1.86 1.79 -5.80
N HIS A 76 -1.32 2.90 -5.30
CA HIS A 76 0.12 3.06 -5.02
C HIS A 76 0.55 2.21 -3.83
N ALA A 77 -0.27 2.16 -2.77
CA ALA A 77 0.00 1.38 -1.59
C ALA A 77 0.11 -0.12 -1.88
N LEU A 78 -0.84 -0.65 -2.67
CA LEU A 78 -0.84 -2.07 -3.06
C LEU A 78 0.29 -2.40 -4.03
N TRP A 79 0.60 -1.49 -4.98
CA TRP A 79 1.77 -1.65 -5.82
C TRP A 79 3.07 -1.61 -5.02
N TRP A 80 3.18 -0.70 -4.04
CA TRP A 80 4.29 -0.67 -3.11
C TRP A 80 4.47 -1.99 -2.35
N GLY A 81 3.39 -2.51 -1.77
CA GLY A 81 3.42 -3.81 -1.07
C GLY A 81 3.86 -4.95 -1.99
N HIS A 82 3.34 -4.99 -3.23
CA HIS A 82 3.76 -5.94 -4.26
C HIS A 82 5.28 -5.88 -4.51
N GLU A 83 5.81 -4.68 -4.76
CA GLU A 83 7.24 -4.48 -5.03
C GLU A 83 8.12 -4.81 -3.81
N CYS A 84 7.64 -4.54 -2.58
CA CYS A 84 8.34 -4.95 -1.36
C CYS A 84 8.53 -6.48 -1.29
N LEU A 85 7.51 -7.27 -1.64
CA LEU A 85 7.65 -8.73 -1.67
C LEU A 85 8.57 -9.18 -2.81
N GLN A 86 8.45 -8.59 -3.98
CA GLN A 86 9.28 -8.91 -5.15
C GLN A 86 10.77 -8.54 -4.95
N ALA A 87 11.09 -7.63 -4.05
CA ALA A 87 12.48 -7.27 -3.73
C ALA A 87 13.30 -8.43 -3.13
N SER A 88 12.65 -9.50 -2.69
CA SER A 88 13.30 -10.71 -2.17
C SER A 88 12.67 -11.96 -2.80
N PRO A 89 12.87 -12.21 -4.10
CA PRO A 89 12.16 -13.27 -4.85
C PRO A 89 12.41 -14.67 -4.30
N ASP A 90 13.56 -14.90 -3.69
CA ASP A 90 13.93 -16.19 -3.06
C ASP A 90 13.12 -16.47 -1.78
N LEU A 91 12.49 -15.45 -1.20
CA LEU A 91 11.66 -15.54 0.01
C LEU A 91 10.15 -15.55 -0.31
N VAL A 92 9.78 -15.37 -1.58
CA VAL A 92 8.40 -15.42 -2.07
C VAL A 92 8.01 -16.87 -2.29
N THR A 93 6.99 -17.33 -1.56
CA THR A 93 6.44 -18.68 -1.73
C THR A 93 5.52 -18.75 -2.95
N ASP A 94 5.15 -19.97 -3.37
CA ASP A 94 4.19 -20.14 -4.47
C ASP A 94 2.82 -19.55 -4.09
N GLN A 95 2.43 -19.62 -2.82
CA GLN A 95 1.21 -19.00 -2.32
C GLN A 95 1.29 -17.46 -2.42
N ASP A 96 2.42 -16.86 -2.03
CA ASP A 96 2.62 -15.42 -2.19
C ASP A 96 2.52 -15.02 -3.69
N ARG A 97 3.06 -15.83 -4.62
CA ARG A 97 2.98 -15.54 -6.08
C ARG A 97 1.55 -15.49 -6.59
N VAL A 98 0.69 -16.42 -6.14
CA VAL A 98 -0.73 -16.40 -6.47
C VAL A 98 -1.38 -15.10 -6.00
N MET A 99 -1.12 -14.68 -4.76
CA MET A 99 -1.66 -13.44 -4.21
C MET A 99 -1.13 -12.20 -4.94
N LEU A 100 0.18 -12.17 -5.23
CA LEU A 100 0.80 -11.06 -5.97
C LEU A 100 0.21 -10.90 -7.38
N ALA A 101 -0.15 -12.01 -8.04
CA ALA A 101 -0.83 -11.95 -9.35
C ALA A 101 -2.21 -11.29 -9.26
N LEU A 102 -3.00 -11.59 -8.22
CA LEU A 102 -4.31 -10.97 -7.98
C LEU A 102 -4.17 -9.47 -7.67
N ILE A 103 -3.15 -9.09 -6.87
CA ILE A 103 -2.86 -7.69 -6.56
C ILE A 103 -2.46 -6.93 -7.83
N ALA A 104 -1.57 -7.51 -8.66
CA ALA A 104 -1.15 -6.92 -9.92
C ALA A 104 -2.35 -6.71 -10.87
N ALA A 105 -3.28 -7.68 -10.96
CA ALA A 105 -4.50 -7.57 -11.74
C ALA A 105 -5.37 -6.39 -11.23
N TRP A 106 -5.60 -6.29 -9.92
CA TRP A 106 -6.37 -5.19 -9.35
C TRP A 106 -5.67 -3.82 -9.57
N VAL A 107 -4.34 -3.76 -9.42
CA VAL A 107 -3.59 -2.52 -9.67
C VAL A 107 -3.68 -2.09 -11.13
N ALA A 108 -3.68 -3.04 -12.07
CA ALA A 108 -3.86 -2.76 -13.49
C ALA A 108 -5.27 -2.25 -13.78
N GLU A 109 -6.29 -2.91 -13.26
CA GLU A 109 -7.70 -2.59 -13.44
C GLU A 109 -8.43 -2.64 -12.09
N PRO A 110 -8.56 -1.48 -11.37
CA PRO A 110 -9.10 -1.43 -10.01
C PRO A 110 -10.64 -1.45 -10.03
N ASP A 111 -11.22 -2.58 -10.42
CA ASP A 111 -12.65 -2.85 -10.41
C ASP A 111 -13.06 -3.75 -9.22
N GLU A 112 -14.37 -3.98 -9.09
CA GLU A 112 -14.94 -4.81 -8.01
C GLU A 112 -14.64 -6.30 -8.19
N ASP A 113 -14.55 -6.80 -9.42
CA ASP A 113 -14.30 -8.23 -9.67
C ASP A 113 -12.90 -8.61 -9.22
N HIS A 114 -11.87 -7.83 -9.61
CA HIS A 114 -10.49 -8.04 -9.14
C HIS A 114 -10.36 -7.80 -7.63
N ARG A 115 -11.10 -6.82 -7.07
CA ARG A 115 -11.11 -6.57 -5.64
C ARG A 115 -11.66 -7.75 -4.84
N TYR A 116 -12.81 -8.30 -5.26
CA TYR A 116 -13.39 -9.48 -4.61
C TYR A 116 -12.54 -10.74 -4.81
N ALA A 117 -11.94 -10.95 -5.99
CA ALA A 117 -11.03 -12.06 -6.20
C ALA A 117 -9.86 -12.05 -5.22
N ALA A 118 -9.27 -10.86 -4.97
CA ALA A 118 -8.21 -10.70 -3.98
C ALA A 118 -8.72 -10.94 -2.54
N LEU A 119 -9.91 -10.38 -2.19
CA LEU A 119 -10.52 -10.55 -0.87
C LEU A 119 -10.78 -12.03 -0.57
N ASP A 120 -11.43 -12.73 -1.49
CA ASP A 120 -11.80 -14.14 -1.31
C ASP A 120 -10.56 -15.02 -1.18
N ALA A 121 -9.54 -14.81 -2.02
CA ALA A 121 -8.28 -15.53 -1.93
C ALA A 121 -7.57 -15.28 -0.58
N GLY A 122 -7.48 -14.01 -0.17
CA GLY A 122 -6.92 -13.65 1.13
C GLY A 122 -7.70 -14.24 2.30
N MET A 123 -9.02 -14.24 2.26
CA MET A 123 -9.87 -14.84 3.30
C MET A 123 -9.77 -16.36 3.36
N ALA A 124 -9.55 -17.02 2.24
CA ALA A 124 -9.45 -18.47 2.15
C ALA A 124 -8.14 -19.04 2.74
N GLU A 125 -7.09 -18.24 2.92
CA GLU A 125 -5.84 -18.70 3.52
C GLU A 125 -6.03 -19.12 4.99
N PRO A 126 -5.71 -20.35 5.38
CA PRO A 126 -5.81 -20.80 6.77
C PRO A 126 -4.74 -20.15 7.66
N VAL A 127 -3.57 -19.87 7.11
CA VAL A 127 -2.47 -19.15 7.77
C VAL A 127 -2.03 -18.00 6.84
N ARG A 128 -2.14 -16.78 7.31
CA ARG A 128 -1.85 -15.60 6.49
C ARG A 128 -0.37 -15.53 6.11
N SER A 129 -0.12 -15.61 4.80
CA SER A 129 1.17 -15.29 4.21
C SER A 129 1.32 -13.76 4.05
N PRO A 130 2.53 -13.23 3.81
CA PRO A 130 2.70 -11.83 3.41
C PRO A 130 1.82 -11.44 2.21
N GLY A 131 1.77 -12.28 1.18
CA GLY A 131 0.90 -12.09 0.01
C GLY A 131 -0.58 -12.10 0.38
N GLY A 132 -1.01 -13.00 1.27
CA GLY A 132 -2.38 -13.08 1.77
C GLY A 132 -2.83 -11.82 2.51
N TRP A 133 -1.94 -11.21 3.30
CA TRP A 133 -2.20 -9.91 3.92
C TRP A 133 -2.37 -8.80 2.89
N LEU A 134 -1.56 -8.79 1.83
CA LEU A 134 -1.70 -7.81 0.75
C LEU A 134 -3.00 -8.03 -0.05
N ALA A 135 -3.40 -9.27 -0.27
CA ALA A 135 -4.68 -9.59 -0.93
C ALA A 135 -5.87 -9.09 -0.10
N LEU A 136 -5.83 -9.25 1.23
CA LEU A 136 -6.83 -8.63 2.12
C LEU A 136 -6.80 -7.11 2.05
N ALA A 137 -5.61 -6.50 1.99
CA ALA A 137 -5.50 -5.05 1.82
C ALA A 137 -6.15 -4.57 0.52
N ALA A 138 -5.99 -5.31 -0.60
CA ALA A 138 -6.69 -5.04 -1.85
C ALA A 138 -8.20 -5.17 -1.68
N GLY A 139 -8.67 -6.23 -1.05
CA GLY A 139 -10.08 -6.45 -0.74
C GLY A 139 -10.72 -5.36 0.11
N TRP A 140 -9.94 -4.75 1.01
CA TRP A 140 -10.37 -3.66 1.91
C TRP A 140 -10.01 -2.25 1.43
N SER A 141 -9.55 -2.11 0.19
CA SER A 141 -9.20 -0.80 -0.38
C SER A 141 -10.42 0.09 -0.69
N GLY A 142 -11.62 -0.46 -0.67
CA GLY A 142 -12.88 0.23 -0.94
C GLY A 142 -14.05 -0.74 -1.03
N GLY A 143 -15.17 -0.27 -1.59
CA GLY A 143 -16.36 -1.10 -1.83
C GLY A 143 -16.98 -1.67 -0.56
N SER A 144 -17.31 -2.96 -0.58
CA SER A 144 -17.96 -3.68 0.52
C SER A 144 -17.18 -4.91 0.95
N MET A 145 -17.18 -5.19 2.27
CA MET A 145 -16.70 -6.45 2.84
C MET A 145 -17.72 -7.58 2.68
N SER A 146 -18.99 -7.25 2.41
CA SER A 146 -20.05 -8.22 2.14
C SER A 146 -19.95 -8.69 0.70
N GLY A 147 -20.31 -9.96 0.46
CA GLY A 147 -20.39 -10.53 -0.89
C GLY A 147 -21.43 -9.84 -1.78
N PRO A 148 -21.34 -10.06 -3.10
CA PRO A 148 -22.30 -9.51 -4.07
C PRO A 148 -23.76 -9.84 -3.69
N GLY A 149 -24.67 -8.88 -3.84
CA GLY A 149 -26.09 -9.04 -3.54
C GLY A 149 -26.48 -8.92 -2.05
N LEU A 150 -25.52 -8.78 -1.14
CA LEU A 150 -25.75 -8.51 0.27
C LEU A 150 -25.71 -7.00 0.57
N PRO A 151 -26.31 -6.54 1.69
CA PRO A 151 -26.18 -5.15 2.12
C PRO A 151 -24.70 -4.74 2.21
N ALA A 152 -24.36 -3.57 1.68
CA ALA A 152 -22.99 -3.09 1.66
C ALA A 152 -22.47 -2.79 3.08
N VAL A 153 -21.32 -3.33 3.41
CA VAL A 153 -20.59 -3.06 4.66
C VAL A 153 -19.21 -2.50 4.28
N PRO A 154 -19.03 -1.17 4.30
CA PRO A 154 -17.74 -0.57 3.94
C PRO A 154 -16.66 -0.96 4.95
N PRO A 155 -15.43 -1.22 4.49
CA PRO A 155 -14.31 -1.50 5.38
C PRO A 155 -13.99 -0.26 6.24
N PRO A 156 -13.69 -0.43 7.55
CA PRO A 156 -13.10 0.63 8.35
C PRO A 156 -11.83 1.18 7.70
N ARG A 157 -11.62 2.50 7.74
CA ARG A 157 -10.53 3.21 7.05
C ARG A 157 -9.13 2.68 7.36
N TYR A 158 -8.93 2.12 8.57
CA TYR A 158 -7.64 1.58 9.00
C TYR A 158 -7.34 0.18 8.46
N LEU A 159 -8.33 -0.60 8.00
CA LEU A 159 -8.14 -2.02 7.69
C LEU A 159 -7.15 -2.25 6.55
N MET A 160 -7.30 -1.50 5.45
CA MET A 160 -6.39 -1.61 4.32
C MET A 160 -4.94 -1.34 4.75
N GLY A 161 -4.69 -0.20 5.40
CA GLY A 161 -3.34 0.17 5.86
C GLY A 161 -2.76 -0.83 6.85
N ARG A 162 -3.57 -1.34 7.79
CA ARG A 162 -3.16 -2.33 8.78
C ARG A 162 -2.81 -3.68 8.14
N ALA A 163 -3.61 -4.14 7.18
CA ALA A 163 -3.30 -5.39 6.45
C ALA A 163 -2.04 -5.24 5.59
N LEU A 164 -1.91 -4.13 4.87
CA LEU A 164 -0.71 -3.84 4.09
C LEU A 164 0.54 -3.78 4.97
N ASN A 165 0.46 -3.09 6.10
CA ASN A 165 1.53 -3.05 7.11
C ASN A 165 1.91 -4.47 7.59
N ALA A 166 0.92 -5.30 7.93
CA ALA A 166 1.15 -6.68 8.35
C ALA A 166 1.86 -7.50 7.26
N GLY A 167 1.45 -7.36 5.99
CA GLY A 167 2.05 -8.05 4.85
C GLY A 167 3.51 -7.66 4.64
N VAL A 168 3.79 -6.36 4.59
CA VAL A 168 5.15 -5.83 4.36
C VAL A 168 6.10 -6.21 5.52
N HIS A 169 5.65 -6.08 6.78
CA HIS A 169 6.47 -6.50 7.93
C HIS A 169 6.65 -8.02 8.01
N SER A 170 5.66 -8.80 7.63
CA SER A 170 5.80 -10.27 7.54
C SER A 170 6.80 -10.68 6.47
N ALA A 171 6.83 -9.97 5.33
CA ALA A 171 7.86 -10.17 4.29
C ALA A 171 9.26 -9.77 4.81
N LEU A 172 9.37 -8.61 5.46
CA LEU A 172 10.62 -8.14 6.05
C LEU A 172 11.15 -9.11 7.13
N ALA A 173 10.27 -9.73 7.90
CA ALA A 173 10.63 -10.72 8.92
C ALA A 173 11.28 -11.99 8.34
N ARG A 174 10.99 -12.34 7.09
CA ARG A 174 11.65 -13.44 6.37
C ARG A 174 13.09 -13.11 5.96
N VAL A 175 13.44 -11.82 5.89
CA VAL A 175 14.80 -11.38 5.52
C VAL A 175 15.77 -11.67 6.66
N PRO A 176 16.96 -12.24 6.41
CA PRO A 176 17.99 -12.44 7.42
C PRO A 176 18.32 -11.15 8.18
N GLN A 177 18.51 -11.25 9.49
CA GLN A 177 18.62 -10.12 10.40
C GLN A 177 19.71 -9.10 9.98
N ASP A 178 20.85 -9.60 9.50
CA ASP A 178 21.99 -8.79 9.02
C ASP A 178 21.69 -7.95 7.78
N ARG A 179 20.65 -8.32 7.02
CA ARG A 179 20.20 -7.62 5.79
C ARG A 179 18.90 -6.83 5.98
N ARG A 180 18.19 -7.06 7.11
CA ARG A 180 16.84 -6.53 7.32
C ARG A 180 16.78 -5.01 7.27
N ARG A 181 17.73 -4.31 7.89
CA ARG A 181 17.77 -2.84 7.84
C ARG A 181 17.93 -2.31 6.40
N ARG A 182 18.84 -2.88 5.63
CA ARG A 182 19.02 -2.48 4.24
C ARG A 182 17.79 -2.75 3.39
N MET A 183 17.10 -3.86 3.65
CA MET A 183 15.85 -4.19 2.96
C MET A 183 14.73 -3.22 3.33
N LEU A 184 14.60 -2.84 4.59
CA LEU A 184 13.65 -1.81 5.04
C LEU A 184 13.93 -0.46 4.33
N ASP A 185 15.18 -0.04 4.27
CA ASP A 185 15.57 1.20 3.57
C ASP A 185 15.19 1.13 2.07
N HIS A 186 15.34 -0.04 1.45
CA HIS A 186 14.90 -0.27 0.08
C HIS A 186 13.37 -0.19 -0.06
N TYR A 187 12.60 -0.82 0.82
CA TYR A 187 11.14 -0.73 0.83
C TYR A 187 10.67 0.73 0.96
N VAL A 188 11.29 1.47 1.87
CA VAL A 188 10.97 2.89 2.07
C VAL A 188 11.31 3.72 0.83
N SER A 189 12.42 3.43 0.15
CA SER A 189 12.82 4.15 -1.08
C SER A 189 11.80 3.94 -2.21
N ILE A 190 11.28 2.72 -2.40
CA ILE A 190 10.19 2.45 -3.36
C ILE A 190 8.95 3.28 -3.02
N GLY A 191 8.53 3.25 -1.75
CA GLY A 191 7.37 4.00 -1.29
C GLY A 191 7.52 5.52 -1.42
N GLU A 192 8.72 6.05 -1.17
CA GLU A 192 8.99 7.48 -1.35
C GLU A 192 8.90 7.92 -2.82
N VAL A 193 9.32 7.08 -3.77
CA VAL A 193 9.15 7.34 -5.21
C VAL A 193 7.66 7.38 -5.56
N LEU A 194 6.87 6.41 -5.11
CA LEU A 194 5.43 6.36 -5.36
C LEU A 194 4.69 7.53 -4.70
N ALA A 195 5.09 7.93 -3.51
CA ALA A 195 4.52 9.08 -2.80
C ALA A 195 4.72 10.42 -3.55
N LYS A 196 5.76 10.53 -4.37
CA LYS A 196 6.09 11.70 -5.19
C LYS A 196 5.48 11.65 -6.60
N SER A 197 4.92 10.49 -7.01
CA SER A 197 4.26 10.33 -8.30
C SER A 197 2.92 11.07 -8.26
N GLY A 198 2.72 12.07 -9.10
CA GLY A 198 1.49 12.84 -9.17
C GLY A 198 1.70 14.18 -9.79
#